data_2c70b246f0f10db851c1db19a5b0853e
#
_entry.id   2c70b246f0f10db851c1db19a5b0853e
#
_cell.length_a   1.000
_cell.length_b   1.000
_cell.length_c   1.000
_cell.angle_alpha   90.00
_cell.angle_beta   90.00
_cell.angle_gamma   90.00
#
_symmetry.space_group_name_H-M   'P 1'
#
loop_
_entity.id
_entity.type
_entity.pdbx_description
1 polymer ?
#
loop_
_entity_poly.entity_id
_entity_poly.type
_entity_poly.pdbx_seq_one_letter_code
_entity_poly.pdbx_strand_id
1 'polypeptide(L)'
;SSKKEKKTKPNVIIILADDLGYGDLECYGTTRVHTPNVNRLASEGIRFTNVHATASTSTPSRYALLTGEYAWRKKGTGVAAGNAGMIIRPEQYTIADMFKSADYTTGAIGKWHLGLGDKTGTQDWNGTISPALKDIGFDYSYIMAATADRVPCIYIENGKVADYDSTAPIEVSYQKPFEGEPTGRKNPELLYNLKPSHGHDMAIVNGISRIGYMKGGGKALWKDENIADTITSHAIRFIEENKERPFFLYFATNDVHVPRFPHERFRGKNPMGLRCLLYTSDAADE
;
A
#
# COMPACT_ATOMS: atom_id res chain seq x y z
N SER A 1 18.45 -46.85 8.21
CA SER A 1 18.01 -45.58 8.85
C SER A 1 17.42 -44.68 7.77
N SER A 2 16.09 -44.61 7.68
CA SER A 2 15.41 -43.66 6.78
C SER A 2 15.72 -42.23 7.26
N LYS A 3 16.46 -41.47 6.47
CA LYS A 3 16.53 -40.02 6.62
C LYS A 3 15.10 -39.48 6.44
N LYS A 4 14.42 -39.10 7.54
CA LYS A 4 13.22 -38.27 7.44
C LYS A 4 13.61 -37.01 6.68
N GLU A 5 13.12 -36.87 5.44
CA GLU A 5 13.19 -35.60 4.71
C GLU A 5 12.60 -34.52 5.62
N LYS A 6 13.43 -33.54 5.97
CA LYS A 6 13.01 -32.39 6.75
C LYS A 6 12.02 -31.62 5.84
N LYS A 7 10.73 -31.70 6.12
CA LYS A 7 9.70 -30.99 5.40
C LYS A 7 10.07 -29.50 5.42
N THR A 8 10.46 -28.93 4.29
CA THR A 8 10.77 -27.50 4.18
C THR A 8 9.47 -26.72 4.39
N LYS A 9 9.53 -25.68 5.23
CA LYS A 9 8.38 -24.77 5.44
C LYS A 9 8.12 -24.01 4.15
N PRO A 10 6.85 -23.87 3.70
CA PRO A 10 6.53 -23.10 2.49
C PRO A 10 6.74 -21.60 2.72
N ASN A 11 7.11 -20.89 1.66
CA ASN A 11 7.00 -19.44 1.63
C ASN A 11 5.53 -19.04 1.56
N VAL A 12 5.17 -17.92 2.15
CA VAL A 12 3.81 -17.41 2.15
C VAL A 12 3.80 -15.96 1.67
N ILE A 13 3.01 -15.68 0.65
CA ILE A 13 2.82 -14.34 0.09
C ILE A 13 1.32 -14.04 0.09
N ILE A 14 0.93 -12.94 0.73
CA ILE A 14 -0.41 -12.39 0.61
C ILE A 14 -0.35 -11.20 -0.34
N ILE A 15 -1.03 -11.30 -1.47
CA ILE A 15 -1.22 -10.18 -2.39
C ILE A 15 -2.61 -9.62 -2.17
N LEU A 16 -2.70 -8.39 -1.69
CA LEU A 16 -3.95 -7.71 -1.40
C LEU A 16 -4.15 -6.56 -2.38
N ALA A 17 -5.05 -6.76 -3.33
CA ALA A 17 -5.47 -5.70 -4.26
C ALA A 17 -6.46 -4.74 -3.60
N ASP A 18 -6.46 -3.49 -4.01
CA ASP A 18 -7.28 -2.43 -3.44
C ASP A 18 -8.41 -2.00 -4.39
N ASP A 19 -9.64 -2.00 -3.89
CA ASP A 19 -10.85 -1.68 -4.66
C ASP A 19 -11.09 -2.59 -5.87
N LEU A 20 -10.57 -3.81 -5.85
CA LEU A 20 -10.79 -4.81 -6.88
C LEU A 20 -12.12 -5.53 -6.64
N GLY A 21 -13.04 -5.43 -7.60
CA GLY A 21 -14.33 -6.11 -7.53
C GLY A 21 -14.24 -7.58 -7.92
N TYR A 22 -15.17 -8.40 -7.39
CA TYR A 22 -15.29 -9.83 -7.73
C TYR A 22 -15.33 -10.06 -9.25
N GLY A 23 -16.11 -9.27 -9.96
CA GLY A 23 -16.30 -9.38 -11.42
C GLY A 23 -15.23 -8.70 -12.26
N ASP A 24 -14.12 -8.23 -11.68
CA ASP A 24 -13.09 -7.50 -12.40
C ASP A 24 -11.97 -8.40 -12.96
N LEU A 25 -11.96 -9.69 -12.62
CA LEU A 25 -10.96 -10.66 -13.06
C LEU A 25 -11.55 -11.67 -14.07
N GLU A 26 -10.77 -12.06 -15.08
CA GLU A 26 -11.20 -13.05 -16.07
C GLU A 26 -11.58 -14.39 -15.46
N CYS A 27 -10.85 -14.85 -14.44
CA CYS A 27 -11.17 -16.10 -13.74
C CYS A 27 -12.52 -16.07 -13.00
N TYR A 28 -13.12 -14.88 -12.84
CA TYR A 28 -14.46 -14.67 -12.30
C TYR A 28 -15.46 -14.18 -13.36
N GLY A 29 -15.10 -14.21 -14.63
CA GLY A 29 -16.03 -14.07 -15.75
C GLY A 29 -16.01 -12.75 -16.50
N THR A 30 -15.11 -11.79 -16.18
CA THR A 30 -15.01 -10.58 -17.00
C THR A 30 -14.46 -10.91 -18.40
N THR A 31 -14.97 -10.19 -19.41
CA THR A 31 -14.48 -10.25 -20.79
C THR A 31 -13.84 -8.92 -21.23
N ARG A 32 -13.74 -7.97 -20.32
CA ARG A 32 -13.36 -6.58 -20.63
C ARG A 32 -11.89 -6.28 -20.36
N VAL A 33 -11.25 -7.10 -19.54
CA VAL A 33 -9.88 -6.91 -19.09
C VAL A 33 -9.15 -8.25 -19.18
N HIS A 34 -7.88 -8.22 -19.58
CA HIS A 34 -7.02 -9.41 -19.58
C HIS A 34 -6.22 -9.48 -18.28
N THR A 35 -6.32 -10.63 -17.58
CA THR A 35 -5.61 -10.89 -16.32
C THR A 35 -4.90 -12.25 -16.38
N PRO A 36 -3.91 -12.42 -17.28
CA PRO A 36 -3.34 -13.74 -17.59
C PRO A 36 -2.59 -14.36 -16.41
N ASN A 37 -1.87 -13.57 -15.63
CA ASN A 37 -1.12 -14.09 -14.48
C ASN A 37 -2.04 -14.51 -13.33
N VAL A 38 -3.10 -13.75 -13.06
CA VAL A 38 -4.13 -14.13 -12.08
C VAL A 38 -4.89 -15.38 -12.56
N ASN A 39 -5.19 -15.48 -13.85
CA ASN A 39 -5.81 -16.68 -14.44
C ASN A 39 -4.93 -17.90 -14.25
N ARG A 40 -3.62 -17.76 -14.44
CA ARG A 40 -2.65 -18.82 -14.23
C ARG A 40 -2.65 -19.27 -12.76
N LEU A 41 -2.58 -18.35 -11.79
CA LEU A 41 -2.69 -18.68 -10.37
C LEU A 41 -3.98 -19.42 -10.05
N ALA A 42 -5.12 -18.98 -10.62
CA ALA A 42 -6.41 -19.63 -10.43
C ALA A 42 -6.42 -21.06 -11.00
N SER A 43 -5.75 -21.30 -12.12
CA SER A 43 -5.67 -22.63 -12.76
C SER A 43 -4.72 -23.59 -12.05
N GLU A 44 -3.68 -23.08 -11.42
CA GLU A 44 -2.67 -23.86 -10.70
C GLU A 44 -3.01 -24.08 -9.21
N GLY A 45 -3.99 -23.32 -8.68
CA GLY A 45 -4.35 -23.31 -7.27
C GLY A 45 -5.84 -23.54 -7.00
N ILE A 46 -6.32 -22.91 -5.93
CA ILE A 46 -7.72 -22.99 -5.52
C ILE A 46 -8.37 -21.62 -5.73
N ARG A 47 -9.48 -21.61 -6.45
CA ARG A 47 -10.32 -20.43 -6.64
C ARG A 47 -11.54 -20.49 -5.73
N PHE A 48 -11.65 -19.53 -4.84
CA PHE A 48 -12.80 -19.39 -3.94
C PHE A 48 -13.93 -18.62 -4.63
N THR A 49 -15.14 -19.11 -4.50
CA THR A 49 -16.34 -18.49 -5.11
C THR A 49 -17.26 -17.81 -4.09
N ASN A 50 -17.02 -18.01 -2.81
CA ASN A 50 -17.84 -17.47 -1.74
C ASN A 50 -16.97 -17.06 -0.53
N VAL A 51 -16.15 -16.03 -0.71
CA VAL A 51 -15.34 -15.43 0.34
C VAL A 51 -15.71 -13.98 0.50
N HIS A 52 -15.80 -13.52 1.73
CA HIS A 52 -16.23 -12.16 2.06
C HIS A 52 -15.13 -11.42 2.80
N ALA A 53 -14.90 -10.16 2.42
CA ALA A 53 -14.07 -9.27 3.18
C ALA A 53 -14.71 -8.99 4.55
N THR A 54 -13.91 -8.80 5.58
CA THR A 54 -14.38 -8.52 6.94
C THR A 54 -14.97 -7.14 7.11
N ALA A 55 -14.66 -6.21 6.20
CA ALA A 55 -15.19 -4.87 6.15
C ALA A 55 -15.16 -4.34 4.71
N SER A 56 -15.97 -3.33 4.41
CA SER A 56 -16.10 -2.72 3.09
C SER A 56 -15.02 -1.65 2.80
N THR A 57 -14.27 -1.22 3.81
CA THR A 57 -13.25 -0.17 3.68
C THR A 57 -11.87 -0.66 4.10
N SER A 58 -10.85 0.10 3.68
CA SER A 58 -9.46 -0.31 3.73
C SER A 58 -8.94 -0.60 5.14
N THR A 59 -8.90 0.41 6.02
CA THR A 59 -8.30 0.28 7.35
C THR A 59 -8.89 -0.88 8.17
N PRO A 60 -10.22 -1.00 8.31
CA PRO A 60 -10.78 -2.09 9.11
C PRO A 60 -10.54 -3.48 8.50
N SER A 61 -10.55 -3.62 7.17
CA SER A 61 -10.22 -4.90 6.52
C SER A 61 -8.77 -5.32 6.76
N ARG A 62 -7.84 -4.38 6.64
CA ARG A 62 -6.41 -4.63 6.85
C ARG A 62 -6.11 -4.92 8.32
N TYR A 63 -6.76 -4.20 9.23
CA TYR A 63 -6.68 -4.47 10.66
C TYR A 63 -7.10 -5.92 10.98
N ALA A 64 -8.23 -6.35 10.48
CA ALA A 64 -8.73 -7.70 10.72
C ALA A 64 -7.83 -8.78 10.11
N LEU A 65 -7.31 -8.55 8.90
CA LEU A 65 -6.39 -9.48 8.24
C LEU A 65 -5.10 -9.70 9.06
N LEU A 66 -4.54 -8.63 9.59
CA LEU A 66 -3.25 -8.69 10.29
C LEU A 66 -3.37 -9.12 11.75
N THR A 67 -4.50 -8.88 12.41
CA THR A 67 -4.69 -9.17 13.84
C THR A 67 -5.57 -10.39 14.11
N GLY A 68 -6.34 -10.85 13.13
CA GLY A 68 -7.34 -11.90 13.34
C GLY A 68 -8.57 -11.44 14.15
N GLU A 69 -8.72 -10.14 14.36
CA GLU A 69 -9.84 -9.55 15.11
C GLU A 69 -10.71 -8.68 14.21
N TYR A 70 -12.02 -8.76 14.37
CA TYR A 70 -12.92 -7.84 13.70
C TYR A 70 -12.68 -6.39 14.17
N ALA A 71 -12.56 -5.47 13.22
CA ALA A 71 -12.26 -4.07 13.51
C ALA A 71 -13.32 -3.38 14.39
N TRP A 72 -14.58 -3.78 14.28
CA TRP A 72 -15.67 -3.23 15.09
C TRP A 72 -15.54 -3.51 16.60
N ARG A 73 -14.69 -4.46 16.98
CA ARG A 73 -14.36 -4.74 18.40
C ARG A 73 -13.42 -3.71 19.02
N LYS A 74 -12.76 -2.90 18.19
CA LYS A 74 -11.80 -1.89 18.65
C LYS A 74 -12.19 -0.51 18.13
N LYS A 75 -12.27 0.48 19.01
CA LYS A 75 -12.47 1.88 18.63
C LYS A 75 -11.26 2.39 17.84
N GLY A 76 -11.51 3.34 16.92
CA GLY A 76 -10.44 3.99 16.15
C GLY A 76 -9.93 3.19 14.95
N THR A 77 -10.67 2.19 14.49
CA THR A 77 -10.34 1.38 13.30
C THR A 77 -11.05 1.82 12.03
N GLY A 78 -11.64 3.01 12.01
CA GLY A 78 -12.16 3.64 10.79
C GLY A 78 -11.05 4.02 9.82
N VAL A 79 -11.43 4.52 8.64
CA VAL A 79 -10.48 4.92 7.59
C VAL A 79 -9.47 5.93 8.14
N ALA A 80 -8.21 5.56 8.15
CA ALA A 80 -7.13 6.33 8.75
C ALA A 80 -6.64 7.46 7.83
N ALA A 81 -6.29 8.60 8.43
CA ALA A 81 -5.51 9.64 7.77
C ALA A 81 -4.05 9.19 7.57
N GLY A 82 -3.31 9.86 6.69
CA GLY A 82 -1.90 9.54 6.45
C GLY A 82 -0.97 9.84 7.62
N ASN A 83 -1.40 10.70 8.54
CA ASN A 83 -0.68 11.02 9.77
C ASN A 83 -1.29 10.36 11.01
N ALA A 84 -2.14 9.37 10.86
CA ALA A 84 -2.71 8.64 11.98
C ALA A 84 -1.62 7.94 12.80
N GLY A 85 -1.77 7.93 14.12
CA GLY A 85 -0.98 7.08 14.99
C GLY A 85 -1.25 5.60 14.73
N MET A 86 -0.30 4.75 15.09
CA MET A 86 -0.37 3.33 14.81
C MET A 86 -1.58 2.68 15.50
N ILE A 87 -2.45 2.06 14.69
CA ILE A 87 -3.71 1.45 15.16
C ILE A 87 -3.43 0.07 15.77
N ILE A 88 -2.58 -0.73 15.14
CA ILE A 88 -2.08 -1.97 15.70
C ILE A 88 -0.92 -1.60 16.63
N ARG A 89 -1.11 -1.81 17.92
CA ARG A 89 -0.10 -1.42 18.92
C ARG A 89 0.95 -2.52 19.09
N PRO A 90 2.19 -2.17 19.54
CA PRO A 90 3.28 -3.12 19.69
C PRO A 90 2.97 -4.34 20.56
N GLU A 91 2.07 -4.21 21.51
CA GLU A 91 1.63 -5.31 22.40
C GLU A 91 0.62 -6.27 21.76
N GLN A 92 0.06 -5.93 20.60
CA GLN A 92 -0.88 -6.80 19.89
C GLN A 92 -0.15 -7.86 19.06
N TYR A 93 -0.62 -9.09 19.15
CA TYR A 93 -0.10 -10.19 18.34
C TYR A 93 -0.65 -10.12 16.92
N THR A 94 0.22 -10.22 15.95
CA THR A 94 -0.13 -10.15 14.53
C THR A 94 0.22 -11.44 13.79
N ILE A 95 -0.29 -11.57 12.56
CA ILE A 95 0.11 -12.66 11.67
C ILE A 95 1.63 -12.65 11.41
N ALA A 96 2.27 -11.49 11.37
CA ALA A 96 3.72 -11.38 11.24
C ALA A 96 4.44 -11.96 12.45
N ASP A 97 3.96 -11.69 13.66
CA ASP A 97 4.50 -12.29 14.88
C ASP A 97 4.37 -13.82 14.87
N MET A 98 3.25 -14.34 14.36
CA MET A 98 3.03 -15.76 14.20
C MET A 98 4.10 -16.39 13.27
N PHE A 99 4.35 -15.78 12.13
CA PHE A 99 5.38 -16.26 11.20
C PHE A 99 6.78 -16.16 11.79
N LYS A 100 7.09 -15.07 12.51
CA LYS A 100 8.39 -14.95 13.20
C LYS A 100 8.58 -16.04 14.25
N SER A 101 7.55 -16.39 15.00
CA SER A 101 7.62 -17.48 15.98
C SER A 101 7.90 -18.85 15.35
N ALA A 102 7.66 -18.97 14.03
CA ALA A 102 7.97 -20.15 13.23
C ALA A 102 9.29 -20.01 12.43
N ASP A 103 10.13 -19.05 12.77
CA ASP A 103 11.43 -18.76 12.13
C ASP A 103 11.32 -18.28 10.68
N TYR A 104 10.26 -17.56 10.34
CA TYR A 104 10.12 -16.88 9.04
C TYR A 104 10.74 -15.49 9.08
N THR A 105 11.33 -15.09 7.97
CA THR A 105 11.62 -13.66 7.70
C THR A 105 10.33 -13.00 7.21
N THR A 106 9.99 -11.83 7.72
CA THR A 106 8.71 -11.17 7.45
C THR A 106 8.91 -9.81 6.77
N GLY A 107 8.09 -9.52 5.78
CA GLY A 107 8.11 -8.25 5.06
C GLY A 107 6.72 -7.70 4.78
N ALA A 108 6.61 -6.38 4.78
CA ALA A 108 5.40 -5.65 4.38
C ALA A 108 5.76 -4.62 3.34
N ILE A 109 5.12 -4.68 2.17
CA ILE A 109 5.40 -3.81 1.04
C ILE A 109 4.10 -3.28 0.43
N GLY A 110 4.09 -1.98 0.12
CA GLY A 110 2.98 -1.31 -0.54
C GLY A 110 2.08 -0.51 0.39
N LYS A 111 0.79 -0.50 0.16
CA LYS A 111 -0.18 0.27 0.94
C LYS A 111 -0.27 -0.25 2.37
N TRP A 112 -0.11 0.66 3.34
CA TRP A 112 -0.25 0.33 4.77
C TRP A 112 -1.63 0.71 5.32
N HIS A 113 -1.93 1.96 5.47
CA HIS A 113 -3.22 2.53 5.88
C HIS A 113 -3.68 2.12 7.30
N LEU A 114 -2.74 1.87 8.19
CA LEU A 114 -2.99 1.46 9.59
C LEU A 114 -2.29 2.35 10.62
N GLY A 115 -1.81 3.51 10.16
CA GLY A 115 -1.13 4.47 11.01
C GLY A 115 0.30 4.09 11.35
N LEU A 116 1.08 5.07 11.76
CA LEU A 116 2.48 4.97 12.14
C LEU A 116 2.77 5.92 13.29
N GLY A 117 3.74 5.58 14.12
CA GLY A 117 4.13 6.41 15.25
C GLY A 117 3.17 6.27 16.43
N ASP A 118 3.45 7.01 17.50
CA ASP A 118 2.73 6.86 18.76
C ASP A 118 1.32 7.46 18.71
N LYS A 119 1.21 8.70 18.20
CA LYS A 119 -0.05 9.46 18.16
C LYS A 119 -0.25 10.15 16.81
N THR A 120 -1.50 10.41 16.47
CA THR A 120 -1.85 11.19 15.28
C THR A 120 -1.14 12.56 15.29
N GLY A 121 -0.47 12.86 14.19
CA GLY A 121 0.21 14.14 13.98
C GLY A 121 1.58 14.29 14.66
N THR A 122 2.09 13.26 15.33
CA THR A 122 3.38 13.32 16.05
C THR A 122 4.54 12.64 15.33
N GLN A 123 4.34 12.16 14.10
CA GLN A 123 5.38 11.47 13.33
C GLN A 123 6.53 12.42 13.00
N ASP A 124 7.75 11.96 13.21
CA ASP A 124 8.95 12.60 12.70
C ASP A 124 9.24 12.13 11.27
N TRP A 125 8.67 12.82 10.29
CA TRP A 125 8.87 12.53 8.87
C TRP A 125 10.30 12.82 8.39
N ASN A 126 11.09 13.55 9.19
CA ASN A 126 12.46 13.92 8.87
C ASN A 126 13.51 13.10 9.64
N GLY A 127 13.07 12.12 10.38
CA GLY A 127 13.90 11.23 11.18
C GLY A 127 13.35 9.82 11.22
N THR A 128 13.36 9.20 12.38
CA THR A 128 12.81 7.85 12.60
C THR A 128 11.41 7.92 13.17
N ILE A 129 10.45 7.26 12.53
CA ILE A 129 9.08 7.10 13.02
C ILE A 129 9.04 5.85 13.91
N SER A 130 8.58 6.03 15.15
CA SER A 130 8.47 4.93 16.13
C SER A 130 7.23 5.12 17.00
N PRO A 131 6.46 4.05 17.33
CA PRO A 131 6.61 2.69 16.79
C PRO A 131 6.32 2.59 15.30
N ALA A 132 6.80 1.54 14.68
CA ALA A 132 6.62 1.24 13.25
C ALA A 132 6.38 -0.25 13.04
N LEU A 133 6.44 -0.74 11.80
CA LEU A 133 6.10 -2.13 11.47
C LEU A 133 7.03 -3.15 12.11
N LYS A 134 8.29 -2.80 12.38
CA LYS A 134 9.21 -3.68 13.12
C LYS A 134 8.69 -4.04 14.52
N ASP A 135 7.92 -3.14 15.13
CA ASP A 135 7.39 -3.31 16.48
C ASP A 135 6.15 -4.21 16.53
N ILE A 136 5.64 -4.63 15.38
CA ILE A 136 4.50 -5.54 15.23
C ILE A 136 4.82 -6.78 14.39
N GLY A 137 6.10 -7.13 14.26
CA GLY A 137 6.53 -8.40 13.71
C GLY A 137 7.08 -8.40 12.29
N PHE A 138 7.23 -7.26 11.63
CA PHE A 138 7.82 -7.17 10.29
C PHE A 138 9.31 -6.83 10.35
N ASP A 139 10.15 -7.73 9.83
CA ASP A 139 11.60 -7.52 9.75
C ASP A 139 11.96 -6.44 8.73
N TYR A 140 11.21 -6.35 7.64
CA TYR A 140 11.38 -5.38 6.57
C TYR A 140 10.06 -4.71 6.23
N SER A 141 10.10 -3.43 5.92
CA SER A 141 8.95 -2.71 5.40
C SER A 141 9.35 -1.65 4.38
N TYR A 142 8.57 -1.56 3.31
CA TYR A 142 8.63 -0.49 2.32
C TYR A 142 7.21 -0.11 1.95
N ILE A 143 6.71 0.97 2.53
CA ILE A 143 5.27 1.22 2.55
C ILE A 143 4.91 2.65 2.17
N MET A 144 3.67 2.81 1.74
CA MET A 144 2.93 4.07 1.69
C MET A 144 2.16 4.21 3.00
N ALA A 145 2.23 5.37 3.65
CA ALA A 145 1.63 5.57 4.98
C ALA A 145 0.13 5.27 5.01
N ALA A 146 -0.59 5.72 3.98
CA ALA A 146 -2.03 5.47 3.82
C ALA A 146 -2.33 4.99 2.40
N THR A 147 -3.01 5.81 1.61
CA THR A 147 -3.38 5.56 0.21
C THR A 147 -2.64 6.54 -0.69
N ALA A 148 -2.62 6.28 -2.01
CA ALA A 148 -2.00 7.22 -2.95
C ALA A 148 -2.72 8.57 -3.03
N ASP A 149 -3.98 8.64 -2.68
CA ASP A 149 -4.75 9.90 -2.66
C ASP A 149 -4.56 10.74 -1.39
N ARG A 150 -3.74 10.27 -0.44
CA ARG A 150 -3.50 10.93 0.86
C ARG A 150 -2.04 11.32 1.05
N VAL A 151 -1.83 12.45 1.71
CA VAL A 151 -0.48 12.85 2.14
C VAL A 151 -0.06 12.06 3.41
N PRO A 152 1.24 11.84 3.64
CA PRO A 152 2.38 12.24 2.83
C PRO A 152 2.57 11.32 1.61
N CYS A 153 2.94 11.93 0.47
CA CYS A 153 3.16 11.23 -0.79
C CYS A 153 4.62 10.79 -0.93
N ILE A 154 5.05 9.93 -0.03
CA ILE A 154 6.41 9.39 0.08
C ILE A 154 6.36 7.92 0.47
N TYR A 155 7.44 7.20 0.23
CA TYR A 155 7.61 5.86 0.77
C TYR A 155 8.37 5.90 2.08
N ILE A 156 8.09 4.92 2.93
CA ILE A 156 8.75 4.78 4.24
C ILE A 156 9.38 3.39 4.26
N GLU A 157 10.72 3.36 4.39
CA GLU A 157 11.49 2.12 4.48
C GLU A 157 12.01 1.96 5.90
N ASN A 158 11.62 0.87 6.55
CA ASN A 158 12.04 0.55 7.92
C ASN A 158 11.91 1.73 8.91
N GLY A 159 10.80 2.44 8.85
CA GLY A 159 10.50 3.55 9.74
C GLY A 159 11.09 4.91 9.35
N LYS A 160 11.77 5.00 8.21
CA LYS A 160 12.33 6.25 7.69
C LYS A 160 11.84 6.53 6.28
N VAL A 161 11.68 7.81 5.95
CA VAL A 161 11.33 8.23 4.59
C VAL A 161 12.43 7.81 3.62
N ALA A 162 12.06 7.02 2.61
CA ALA A 162 12.96 6.58 1.55
C ALA A 162 13.34 7.77 0.66
N ASP A 163 14.58 7.80 0.19
CA ASP A 163 15.13 8.87 -0.65
C ASP A 163 15.00 10.26 -0.02
N TYR A 164 15.12 10.33 1.29
CA TYR A 164 14.93 11.56 2.05
C TYR A 164 15.77 12.72 1.50
N ASP A 165 15.12 13.86 1.32
CA ASP A 165 15.74 15.09 0.82
C ASP A 165 15.87 16.11 1.97
N SER A 166 17.09 16.25 2.52
CA SER A 166 17.37 17.17 3.62
C SER A 166 17.18 18.65 3.26
N THR A 167 17.13 18.98 1.95
CA THR A 167 16.90 20.35 1.48
C THR A 167 15.41 20.70 1.42
N ALA A 168 14.53 19.72 1.58
CA ALA A 168 13.09 19.89 1.53
C ALA A 168 12.40 19.15 2.69
N PRO A 169 12.55 19.61 3.93
CA PRO A 169 11.93 19.00 5.10
C PRO A 169 10.42 18.80 4.94
N ILE A 170 9.92 17.68 5.45
CA ILE A 170 8.52 17.27 5.29
C ILE A 170 7.70 17.76 6.48
N GLU A 171 6.59 18.42 6.19
CA GLU A 171 5.54 18.77 7.14
C GLU A 171 4.20 18.26 6.60
N VAL A 172 3.36 17.74 7.49
CA VAL A 172 2.05 17.16 7.15
C VAL A 172 0.99 17.72 8.09
N SER A 173 -0.17 18.11 7.55
CA SER A 173 -1.33 18.54 8.32
C SER A 173 -2.62 18.06 7.67
N TYR A 174 -3.54 17.58 8.49
CA TYR A 174 -4.93 17.28 8.07
C TYR A 174 -5.91 18.35 8.57
N GLN A 175 -5.41 19.42 9.20
CA GLN A 175 -6.23 20.46 9.79
C GLN A 175 -6.37 21.69 8.87
N LYS A 176 -5.26 22.20 8.35
CA LYS A 176 -5.22 23.43 7.56
C LYS A 176 -4.06 23.41 6.57
N PRO A 177 -4.16 24.17 5.45
CA PRO A 177 -3.08 24.29 4.48
C PRO A 177 -1.88 25.02 5.09
N PHE A 178 -0.70 24.77 4.53
CA PHE A 178 0.52 25.52 4.82
C PHE A 178 0.52 26.84 4.05
N GLU A 179 0.94 27.89 4.72
CA GLU A 179 1.07 29.22 4.11
C GLU A 179 2.02 29.18 2.92
N GLY A 180 1.61 29.78 1.79
CA GLY A 180 2.38 29.84 0.56
C GLY A 180 2.38 28.56 -0.28
N GLU A 181 1.82 27.47 0.21
CA GLU A 181 1.70 26.22 -0.55
C GLU A 181 0.41 26.20 -1.38
N PRO A 182 0.48 25.85 -2.67
CA PRO A 182 -0.69 25.75 -3.52
C PRO A 182 -1.59 24.57 -3.11
N THR A 183 -2.88 24.70 -3.37
CA THR A 183 -3.86 23.63 -3.18
C THR A 183 -4.68 23.40 -4.43
N GLY A 184 -5.21 22.23 -4.63
CA GLY A 184 -6.08 21.93 -5.76
C GLY A 184 -7.33 22.80 -5.82
N ARG A 185 -7.85 23.18 -4.65
CA ARG A 185 -9.02 24.08 -4.55
C ARG A 185 -8.73 25.48 -5.02
N LYS A 186 -7.59 26.06 -4.61
CA LYS A 186 -7.21 27.46 -4.93
C LYS A 186 -6.43 27.58 -6.23
N ASN A 187 -5.71 26.55 -6.63
CA ASN A 187 -4.78 26.58 -7.75
C ASN A 187 -5.03 25.40 -8.72
N PRO A 188 -6.26 25.26 -9.25
CA PRO A 188 -6.57 24.14 -10.16
C PRO A 188 -5.76 24.16 -11.45
N GLU A 189 -5.22 25.31 -11.85
CA GLU A 189 -4.33 25.46 -12.99
C GLU A 189 -3.00 24.71 -12.85
N LEU A 190 -2.59 24.37 -11.63
CA LEU A 190 -1.38 23.61 -11.37
C LEU A 190 -1.57 22.09 -11.46
N LEU A 191 -2.80 21.63 -11.67
CA LEU A 191 -3.13 20.21 -11.80
C LEU A 191 -2.95 19.75 -13.26
N TYR A 192 -1.73 19.40 -13.61
CA TYR A 192 -1.41 19.00 -14.98
C TYR A 192 -1.64 17.51 -15.27
N ASN A 193 -1.80 16.66 -14.27
CA ASN A 193 -2.03 15.23 -14.47
C ASN A 193 -3.50 14.82 -14.29
N LEU A 194 -4.15 15.24 -13.21
CA LEU A 194 -5.57 14.94 -12.97
C LEU A 194 -6.30 16.16 -12.43
N LYS A 195 -7.55 16.32 -12.85
CA LYS A 195 -8.44 17.37 -12.33
C LYS A 195 -8.80 17.12 -10.86
N PRO A 196 -9.09 18.18 -10.08
CA PRO A 196 -9.55 18.00 -8.71
C PRO A 196 -10.92 17.34 -8.69
N SER A 197 -11.20 16.62 -7.60
CA SER A 197 -12.51 16.06 -7.34
C SER A 197 -12.92 16.37 -5.90
N HIS A 198 -14.17 16.13 -5.57
CA HIS A 198 -14.66 16.35 -4.21
C HIS A 198 -13.85 15.59 -3.18
N GLY A 199 -13.32 16.32 -2.20
CA GLY A 199 -12.45 15.75 -1.16
C GLY A 199 -10.99 15.54 -1.57
N HIS A 200 -10.65 15.64 -2.87
CA HIS A 200 -9.27 15.52 -3.39
C HIS A 200 -8.87 16.86 -4.00
N ASP A 201 -8.79 17.90 -3.18
CA ASP A 201 -8.57 19.28 -3.62
C ASP A 201 -7.59 20.06 -2.70
N MET A 202 -6.78 19.32 -1.92
CA MET A 202 -5.84 19.87 -0.96
C MET A 202 -4.43 19.91 -1.53
N ALA A 203 -3.42 19.34 -0.88
CA ALA A 203 -2.04 19.41 -1.36
C ALA A 203 -1.89 18.89 -2.80
N ILE A 204 -0.98 19.50 -3.54
CA ILE A 204 -0.66 19.12 -4.92
C ILE A 204 0.68 18.39 -4.93
N VAL A 205 0.69 17.16 -5.41
CA VAL A 205 1.90 16.36 -5.64
C VAL A 205 1.80 15.70 -6.99
N ASN A 206 2.84 15.78 -7.80
CA ASN A 206 2.87 15.21 -9.15
C ASN A 206 1.70 15.69 -10.04
N GLY A 207 1.29 16.94 -9.89
CA GLY A 207 0.16 17.52 -10.64
C GLY A 207 -1.20 16.90 -10.31
N ILE A 208 -1.34 16.32 -9.13
CA ILE A 208 -2.55 15.66 -8.62
C ILE A 208 -2.84 16.20 -7.23
N SER A 209 -4.08 16.61 -6.98
CA SER A 209 -4.50 17.06 -5.65
C SER A 209 -4.89 15.89 -4.74
N ARG A 210 -4.60 16.03 -3.46
CA ARG A 210 -4.69 14.96 -2.46
C ARG A 210 -5.68 15.30 -1.36
N ILE A 211 -5.88 14.33 -0.45
CA ILE A 211 -6.50 14.54 0.85
C ILE A 211 -5.39 14.86 1.84
N GLY A 212 -5.56 15.96 2.59
CA GLY A 212 -4.55 16.47 3.52
C GLY A 212 -3.57 17.44 2.86
N TYR A 213 -2.78 18.08 3.69
CA TYR A 213 -1.80 19.09 3.30
C TYR A 213 -0.40 18.63 3.62
N MET A 214 0.54 18.90 2.73
CA MET A 214 1.95 18.66 2.98
C MET A 214 2.82 19.76 2.38
N LYS A 215 4.00 19.90 2.94
CA LYS A 215 5.06 20.79 2.49
C LYS A 215 6.36 20.01 2.42
N GLY A 216 7.21 20.35 1.45
CA GLY A 216 8.50 19.68 1.29
C GLY A 216 8.42 18.32 0.63
N GLY A 217 9.36 17.46 0.96
CA GLY A 217 9.54 16.13 0.38
C GLY A 217 10.58 16.07 -0.72
N GLY A 218 10.64 17.07 -1.62
CA GLY A 218 11.66 17.14 -2.65
C GLY A 218 11.75 15.84 -3.48
N LYS A 219 12.95 15.28 -3.58
CA LYS A 219 13.21 14.04 -4.32
C LYS A 219 12.58 12.79 -3.71
N ALA A 220 12.09 12.85 -2.47
CA ALA A 220 11.40 11.74 -1.83
C ALA A 220 9.95 11.58 -2.31
N LEU A 221 9.36 12.62 -2.90
CA LEU A 221 7.99 12.57 -3.42
C LEU A 221 7.86 11.52 -4.52
N TRP A 222 6.87 10.66 -4.41
CA TRP A 222 6.61 9.67 -5.47
C TRP A 222 6.03 10.31 -6.72
N LYS A 223 6.14 9.57 -7.83
CA LYS A 223 5.38 9.80 -9.06
C LYS A 223 4.34 8.71 -9.18
N ASP A 224 3.08 9.06 -9.29
CA ASP A 224 1.95 8.12 -9.27
C ASP A 224 2.07 7.04 -10.34
N GLU A 225 2.52 7.42 -11.55
CA GLU A 225 2.77 6.50 -12.67
C GLU A 225 3.81 5.42 -12.38
N ASN A 226 4.63 5.59 -11.35
CA ASN A 226 5.70 4.65 -10.98
C ASN A 226 5.39 3.85 -9.70
N ILE A 227 4.24 4.07 -9.04
CA ILE A 227 3.97 3.42 -7.75
C ILE A 227 3.96 1.89 -7.89
N ALA A 228 3.22 1.34 -8.85
CA ALA A 228 3.13 -0.10 -9.05
C ALA A 228 4.51 -0.72 -9.28
N ASP A 229 5.30 -0.17 -10.21
CA ASP A 229 6.64 -0.67 -10.50
C ASP A 229 7.58 -0.55 -9.30
N THR A 230 7.49 0.54 -8.53
CA THR A 230 8.34 0.75 -7.36
C THR A 230 8.06 -0.28 -6.27
N ILE A 231 6.81 -0.48 -5.89
CA ILE A 231 6.48 -1.46 -4.84
C ILE A 231 6.73 -2.89 -5.30
N THR A 232 6.48 -3.20 -6.58
CA THR A 232 6.74 -4.52 -7.14
C THR A 232 8.24 -4.82 -7.16
N SER A 233 9.08 -3.88 -7.56
CA SER A 233 10.54 -4.08 -7.54
C SER A 233 11.08 -4.35 -6.13
N HIS A 234 10.52 -3.71 -5.12
CA HIS A 234 10.88 -3.98 -3.72
C HIS A 234 10.39 -5.35 -3.24
N ALA A 235 9.21 -5.78 -3.69
CA ALA A 235 8.69 -7.12 -3.41
C ALA A 235 9.59 -8.21 -4.03
N ILE A 236 9.95 -8.06 -5.28
CA ILE A 236 10.86 -8.99 -5.98
C ILE A 236 12.21 -9.05 -5.27
N ARG A 237 12.78 -7.91 -4.92
CA ARG A 237 14.05 -7.87 -4.19
C ARG A 237 13.96 -8.57 -2.83
N PHE A 238 12.88 -8.36 -2.09
CA PHE A 238 12.65 -9.07 -0.83
C PHE A 238 12.61 -10.59 -1.01
N ILE A 239 11.90 -11.06 -2.04
CA ILE A 239 11.82 -12.49 -2.38
C ILE A 239 13.20 -13.04 -2.74
N GLU A 240 13.94 -12.37 -3.61
CA GLU A 240 15.27 -12.81 -4.04
C GLU A 240 16.28 -12.87 -2.88
N GLU A 241 16.26 -11.87 -2.00
CA GLU A 241 17.14 -11.83 -0.84
C GLU A 241 16.80 -12.86 0.25
N ASN A 242 15.59 -13.39 0.27
CA ASN A 242 15.10 -14.30 1.31
C ASN A 242 14.71 -15.69 0.81
N LYS A 243 14.92 -16.01 -0.47
CA LYS A 243 14.46 -17.28 -1.08
C LYS A 243 15.08 -18.54 -0.49
N GLU A 244 16.25 -18.45 0.15
CA GLU A 244 16.94 -19.58 0.77
C GLU A 244 16.39 -19.96 2.17
N ARG A 245 15.47 -19.18 2.69
CA ARG A 245 14.82 -19.38 3.99
C ARG A 245 13.33 -19.13 3.88
N PRO A 246 12.51 -19.71 4.79
CA PRO A 246 11.08 -19.41 4.79
C PRO A 246 10.83 -17.93 5.01
N PHE A 247 9.98 -17.33 4.17
CA PHE A 247 9.57 -15.95 4.32
C PHE A 247 8.05 -15.79 4.24
N PHE A 248 7.57 -14.75 4.89
CA PHE A 248 6.21 -14.22 4.79
C PHE A 248 6.27 -12.81 4.20
N LEU A 249 5.57 -12.59 3.12
CA LEU A 249 5.44 -11.27 2.50
C LEU A 249 3.97 -10.85 2.48
N TYR A 250 3.68 -9.71 3.10
CA TYR A 250 2.44 -8.97 2.96
C TYR A 250 2.64 -7.91 1.88
N PHE A 251 2.13 -8.18 0.69
CA PHE A 251 2.22 -7.29 -0.46
C PHE A 251 0.86 -6.69 -0.77
N ALA A 252 0.67 -5.44 -0.38
CA ALA A 252 -0.59 -4.72 -0.54
C ALA A 252 -0.44 -3.68 -1.65
N THR A 253 -1.06 -3.93 -2.80
CA THR A 253 -1.04 -2.98 -3.91
C THR A 253 -1.93 -1.78 -3.62
N ASN A 254 -1.61 -0.62 -4.23
CA ASN A 254 -2.52 0.53 -4.20
C ASN A 254 -3.58 0.43 -5.30
N ASP A 255 -3.28 -0.26 -6.38
CA ASP A 255 -4.17 -0.38 -7.51
C ASP A 255 -5.33 -1.35 -7.18
N VAL A 256 -6.50 -1.01 -7.60
CA VAL A 256 -6.92 0.08 -8.52
C VAL A 256 -7.56 1.28 -7.82
N HIS A 257 -7.18 1.56 -6.59
CA HIS A 257 -7.65 2.71 -5.81
C HIS A 257 -7.22 4.03 -6.48
N VAL A 258 -7.98 5.08 -6.25
CA VAL A 258 -7.64 6.44 -6.73
C VAL A 258 -6.35 6.96 -6.06
N PRO A 259 -5.61 7.86 -6.72
CA PRO A 259 -5.75 8.33 -8.09
C PRO A 259 -5.36 7.27 -9.10
N ARG A 260 -6.13 7.12 -10.17
CA ARG A 260 -5.84 6.18 -11.25
C ARG A 260 -4.98 6.85 -12.31
N PHE A 261 -3.69 6.66 -12.18
CA PHE A 261 -2.70 7.29 -13.04
C PHE A 261 -1.61 6.28 -13.44
N PRO A 262 -1.92 5.39 -14.42
CA PRO A 262 -1.01 4.33 -14.83
C PRO A 262 0.20 4.87 -15.58
N HIS A 263 1.29 4.09 -15.59
CA HIS A 263 2.46 4.38 -16.39
C HIS A 263 2.09 4.56 -17.86
N GLU A 264 2.77 5.47 -18.55
CA GLU A 264 2.46 5.85 -19.95
C GLU A 264 2.48 4.66 -20.92
N ARG A 265 3.32 3.63 -20.68
CA ARG A 265 3.39 2.42 -21.51
C ARG A 265 2.07 1.67 -21.64
N PHE A 266 1.14 1.87 -20.69
CA PHE A 266 -0.18 1.24 -20.67
C PHE A 266 -1.30 2.15 -21.18
N ARG A 267 -1.07 3.46 -21.26
CA ARG A 267 -2.12 4.42 -21.65
C ARG A 267 -2.59 4.17 -23.08
N GLY A 268 -3.89 4.30 -23.29
CA GLY A 268 -4.52 4.11 -24.59
C GLY A 268 -4.68 2.65 -25.04
N LYS A 269 -4.24 1.67 -24.25
CA LYS A 269 -4.33 0.25 -24.60
C LYS A 269 -5.66 -0.42 -24.28
N ASN A 270 -6.52 0.23 -23.51
CA ASN A 270 -7.82 -0.30 -23.16
C ASN A 270 -8.93 0.74 -23.36
N PRO A 271 -9.97 0.43 -24.15
CA PRO A 271 -11.06 1.36 -24.44
C PRO A 271 -11.94 1.67 -23.22
N MET A 272 -11.85 0.89 -22.14
CA MET A 272 -12.60 1.09 -20.92
C MET A 272 -12.05 2.18 -20.00
N GLY A 273 -10.94 2.84 -20.39
CA GLY A 273 -10.34 3.95 -19.67
C GLY A 273 -9.29 3.55 -18.63
N LEU A 274 -8.83 4.55 -17.87
CA LEU A 274 -7.65 4.43 -17.00
C LEU A 274 -7.78 3.34 -15.92
N ARG A 275 -8.96 3.13 -15.38
CA ARG A 275 -9.16 2.08 -14.36
C ARG A 275 -8.81 0.68 -14.89
N CYS A 276 -9.25 0.37 -16.09
CA CYS A 276 -8.98 -0.93 -16.71
C CYS A 276 -7.53 -1.11 -17.13
N LEU A 277 -6.83 -0.01 -17.43
CA LEU A 277 -5.39 -0.07 -17.73
C LEU A 277 -4.57 -0.52 -16.54
N LEU A 278 -4.94 -0.12 -15.32
CA LEU A 278 -4.26 -0.54 -14.11
C LEU A 278 -4.36 -2.05 -13.89
N TYR A 279 -5.50 -2.66 -14.19
CA TYR A 279 -5.65 -4.12 -14.12
C TYR A 279 -4.72 -4.87 -15.08
N THR A 280 -4.55 -4.35 -16.28
CA THR A 280 -3.67 -4.96 -17.28
C THR A 280 -2.20 -4.77 -16.94
N SER A 281 -1.82 -3.70 -16.27
CA SER A 281 -0.43 -3.42 -15.93
C SER A 281 0.13 -4.36 -14.87
N ASP A 282 -0.63 -4.67 -13.85
CA ASP A 282 -0.17 -5.54 -12.76
C ASP A 282 -0.09 -7.02 -13.16
N ALA A 283 -0.76 -7.41 -14.22
CA ALA A 283 -0.86 -8.80 -14.63
C ALA A 283 0.10 -9.18 -15.77
N ALA A 284 0.63 -8.21 -16.52
CA ALA A 284 1.22 -8.51 -17.83
C ALA A 284 2.75 -8.69 -17.83
N ASP A 285 3.46 -8.19 -16.85
CA ASP A 285 4.92 -8.03 -16.97
C ASP A 285 5.75 -8.86 -15.98
N GLU A 286 5.13 -9.73 -15.19
CA GLU A 286 5.83 -10.55 -14.19
C GLU A 286 5.19 -11.93 -13.98
#